data_d329fb62acc1f869e94d95dd6a049ee9
#
_entry.id   d329fb62acc1f869e94d95dd6a049ee9
#
_cell.length_a   1.000
_cell.length_b   1.000
_cell.length_c   1.000
_cell.angle_alpha   90.00
_cell.angle_beta   90.00
_cell.angle_gamma   90.00
#
_symmetry.space_group_name_H-M   'P 1'
#
loop_
_entity.id
_entity.type
_entity.pdbx_description
1 polymer ?
#
loop_
_entity_poly.entity_id
_entity_poly.type
_entity_poly.pdbx_seq_one_letter_code
_entity_poly.pdbx_strand_id
1 'polypeptide(L)'
;MRYCSLMDRIRGGDCVVLGYGVSNRPLVEWLMTRGAGTVTVRDKRSLEAMEKEGDTARIEAAGATLICGDGYLEGLSGDVIFRSPGFRPDLPEIRAVVEAGAILTSEMELFLALTEAAVVGISGSDGKTTTTTLTSLILEAACRRKGKGKVWRGGNIGTPLLPFVEEMTPDDFAVVELSSFQLQTMGSGAAVTRGALTNISPNHLNWHTDMEEYVAAKAHLLGGDIPPLAVLNARNSYTRDMGKTMTAPVIWFTGERELPFGYLPDVLDRERGDMAVYEREGTILLATPSEDGIRMTPVLDTARIRLPGRHNIENFMTAIGLTCTAFGGASAPAEPADVAEVADSFTGVAHRLELIRETDGIRYYNGSIDSSPSRTVAALNAMRETNAKLGRRDPIVICGGQDKHVPFDPLATALCEMAYKVVLTGEARGQILEALQACPDYDPEKLPVTVIPDYREAMRVACDMAQEGDTVLLSPACTSFDAFKNFEERGEVFRKIVMDL
;
A
#
# COMPACT_ATOMS: atom_id res chain seq x y z
N MET A 1 -1.91 -23.10 18.86
CA MET A 1 -1.77 -24.52 18.42
C MET A 1 -1.06 -24.68 17.05
N ARG A 2 -1.39 -23.87 16.02
CA ARG A 2 -0.73 -23.94 14.69
C ARG A 2 0.77 -23.62 14.69
N TYR A 3 1.23 -22.69 15.51
CA TYR A 3 2.63 -22.27 15.55
C TYR A 3 3.60 -23.39 15.97
N CYS A 4 3.33 -24.08 17.07
CA CYS A 4 4.19 -25.19 17.50
C CYS A 4 4.27 -26.27 16.42
N SER A 5 3.15 -26.58 15.78
CA SER A 5 3.12 -27.58 14.71
C SER A 5 3.91 -27.17 13.45
N LEU A 6 3.93 -25.85 13.09
CA LEU A 6 4.69 -25.35 11.95
C LEU A 6 6.19 -25.43 12.23
N MET A 7 6.65 -24.95 13.40
CA MET A 7 8.06 -25.02 13.78
C MET A 7 8.57 -26.45 13.95
N ASP A 8 7.73 -27.35 14.48
CA ASP A 8 8.07 -28.76 14.59
C ASP A 8 8.23 -29.43 13.20
N ARG A 9 7.44 -29.00 12.22
CA ARG A 9 7.57 -29.47 10.83
C ARG A 9 8.76 -28.86 10.09
N ILE A 10 9.16 -27.63 10.39
CA ILE A 10 10.35 -27.00 9.84
C ILE A 10 11.63 -27.67 10.35
N ARG A 11 11.71 -27.97 11.65
CA ARG A 11 12.90 -28.58 12.25
C ARG A 11 13.09 -30.01 11.74
N GLY A 12 14.21 -30.23 11.03
CA GLY A 12 14.52 -31.52 10.41
C GLY A 12 13.65 -31.90 9.22
N GLY A 13 12.65 -31.08 8.86
CA GLY A 13 11.74 -31.33 7.75
C GLY A 13 12.23 -30.75 6.42
N ASP A 14 11.59 -31.21 5.36
CA ASP A 14 11.86 -30.75 4.00
C ASP A 14 11.03 -29.50 3.68
N CYS A 15 11.71 -28.35 3.55
CA CYS A 15 11.10 -27.06 3.23
C CYS A 15 11.28 -26.73 1.74
N VAL A 16 10.20 -26.32 1.10
CA VAL A 16 10.23 -25.82 -0.28
C VAL A 16 9.83 -24.36 -0.32
N VAL A 17 10.61 -23.55 -1.02
CA VAL A 17 10.36 -22.11 -1.22
C VAL A 17 10.00 -21.87 -2.68
N LEU A 18 8.73 -21.54 -2.96
CA LEU A 18 8.22 -21.26 -4.29
C LEU A 18 8.40 -19.77 -4.63
N GLY A 19 9.32 -19.48 -5.54
CA GLY A 19 9.74 -18.14 -5.97
C GLY A 19 10.78 -17.50 -5.06
N TYR A 20 11.89 -17.09 -5.62
CA TYR A 20 13.00 -16.46 -4.92
C TYR A 20 12.97 -14.93 -5.08
N GLY A 21 11.86 -14.34 -4.63
CA GLY A 21 11.65 -12.89 -4.60
C GLY A 21 12.17 -12.24 -3.31
N VAL A 22 11.91 -10.93 -3.17
CA VAL A 22 12.43 -10.08 -2.07
C VAL A 22 12.13 -10.69 -0.68
N SER A 23 10.91 -11.15 -0.44
CA SER A 23 10.52 -11.73 0.87
C SER A 23 11.14 -13.10 1.12
N ASN A 24 11.29 -13.90 0.07
CA ASN A 24 11.75 -15.29 0.22
C ASN A 24 13.29 -15.42 0.22
N ARG A 25 14.04 -14.41 -0.20
CA ARG A 25 15.50 -14.41 -0.07
C ARG A 25 15.96 -14.58 1.37
N PRO A 26 15.55 -13.72 2.32
CA PRO A 26 15.94 -13.90 3.72
C PRO A 26 15.26 -15.10 4.40
N LEU A 27 14.11 -15.56 3.90
CA LEU A 27 13.44 -16.75 4.40
C LEU A 27 14.32 -18.00 4.24
N VAL A 28 14.99 -18.17 3.09
CA VAL A 28 15.87 -19.33 2.83
C VAL A 28 17.01 -19.39 3.87
N GLU A 29 17.70 -18.28 4.11
CA GLU A 29 18.74 -18.18 5.13
C GLU A 29 18.18 -18.45 6.53
N TRP A 30 17.01 -17.90 6.84
CA TRP A 30 16.34 -18.08 8.11
C TRP A 30 16.00 -19.56 8.36
N LEU A 31 15.43 -20.26 7.38
CA LEU A 31 15.09 -21.69 7.49
C LEU A 31 16.33 -22.55 7.75
N MET A 32 17.42 -22.33 7.03
CA MET A 32 18.68 -23.07 7.22
C MET A 32 19.25 -22.84 8.60
N THR A 33 19.23 -21.61 9.10
CA THR A 33 19.74 -21.29 10.46
C THR A 33 18.85 -21.82 11.58
N ARG A 34 17.58 -22.16 11.30
CA ARG A 34 16.61 -22.69 12.28
C ARG A 34 16.44 -24.20 12.23
N GLY A 35 17.32 -24.89 11.48
CA GLY A 35 17.45 -26.35 11.49
C GLY A 35 16.41 -27.05 10.61
N ALA A 36 16.02 -26.46 9.48
CA ALA A 36 15.37 -27.19 8.42
C ALA A 36 16.25 -28.34 7.95
N GLY A 37 15.67 -29.50 7.65
CA GLY A 37 16.40 -30.68 7.18
C GLY A 37 16.99 -30.42 5.79
N THR A 38 16.14 -29.99 4.87
CA THR A 38 16.51 -29.49 3.54
C THR A 38 15.74 -28.23 3.20
N VAL A 39 16.32 -27.35 2.37
CA VAL A 39 15.61 -26.22 1.78
C VAL A 39 15.81 -26.27 0.26
N THR A 40 14.70 -26.38 -0.47
CA THR A 40 14.69 -26.38 -1.94
C THR A 40 14.00 -25.13 -2.45
N VAL A 41 14.71 -24.28 -3.16
CA VAL A 41 14.13 -23.12 -3.87
C VAL A 41 13.66 -23.58 -5.25
N ARG A 42 12.40 -23.25 -5.60
CA ARG A 42 11.82 -23.51 -6.90
C ARG A 42 11.38 -22.22 -7.56
N ASP A 43 11.93 -21.87 -8.73
CA ASP A 43 11.66 -20.61 -9.41
C ASP A 43 11.43 -20.80 -10.92
N LYS A 44 10.47 -20.08 -11.48
CA LYS A 44 10.14 -20.13 -12.90
C LYS A 44 11.19 -19.48 -13.82
N ARG A 45 12.06 -18.63 -13.28
CA ARG A 45 13.13 -18.00 -14.06
C ARG A 45 14.13 -19.04 -14.54
N SER A 46 14.72 -18.78 -15.70
CA SER A 46 15.82 -19.63 -16.20
C SER A 46 17.07 -19.54 -15.31
N LEU A 47 17.92 -20.55 -15.37
CA LEU A 47 19.20 -20.55 -14.65
C LEU A 47 20.03 -19.32 -14.97
N GLU A 48 20.13 -18.96 -16.25
CA GLU A 48 20.86 -17.77 -16.73
C GLU A 48 20.33 -16.48 -16.08
N ALA A 49 19.01 -16.32 -15.97
CA ALA A 49 18.41 -15.16 -15.31
C ALA A 49 18.72 -15.13 -13.81
N MET A 50 18.69 -16.28 -13.14
CA MET A 50 19.03 -16.40 -11.73
C MET A 50 20.53 -16.10 -11.47
N GLU A 51 21.43 -16.56 -12.34
CA GLU A 51 22.86 -16.29 -12.29
C GLU A 51 23.17 -14.81 -12.49
N LYS A 52 22.53 -14.18 -13.47
CA LYS A 52 22.67 -12.74 -13.75
C LYS A 52 22.30 -11.85 -12.55
N GLU A 53 21.32 -12.26 -11.76
CA GLU A 53 20.91 -11.58 -10.53
C GLU A 53 21.76 -11.98 -9.31
N GLY A 54 22.66 -12.96 -9.44
CA GLY A 54 23.48 -13.51 -8.36
C GLY A 54 22.69 -14.35 -7.36
N ASP A 55 21.48 -14.77 -7.72
CA ASP A 55 20.58 -15.52 -6.84
C ASP A 55 21.04 -16.97 -6.66
N THR A 56 21.61 -17.61 -7.70
CA THR A 56 22.21 -18.94 -7.61
C THR A 56 23.30 -19.01 -6.53
N ALA A 57 24.24 -18.07 -6.57
CA ALA A 57 25.33 -18.04 -5.59
C ALA A 57 24.83 -17.80 -4.15
N ARG A 58 23.76 -17.00 -3.98
CA ARG A 58 23.14 -16.76 -2.65
C ARG A 58 22.46 -18.02 -2.12
N ILE A 59 21.71 -18.75 -2.97
CA ILE A 59 21.03 -19.98 -2.60
C ILE A 59 22.04 -21.05 -2.20
N GLU A 60 23.10 -21.19 -2.99
CA GLU A 60 24.19 -22.15 -2.73
C GLU A 60 24.95 -21.80 -1.45
N ALA A 61 25.29 -20.52 -1.24
CA ALA A 61 25.94 -20.05 -0.02
C ALA A 61 25.09 -20.26 1.24
N ALA A 62 23.76 -20.21 1.11
CA ALA A 62 22.83 -20.54 2.18
C ALA A 62 22.76 -22.06 2.43
N GLY A 63 23.31 -22.92 1.59
CA GLY A 63 23.23 -24.37 1.69
C GLY A 63 21.91 -24.96 1.17
N ALA A 64 21.15 -24.19 0.40
CA ALA A 64 19.90 -24.62 -0.20
C ALA A 64 20.08 -25.16 -1.62
N THR A 65 19.13 -25.94 -2.10
CA THR A 65 19.10 -26.49 -3.47
C THR A 65 18.22 -25.62 -4.37
N LEU A 66 18.61 -25.43 -5.63
CA LEU A 66 17.84 -24.70 -6.64
C LEU A 66 17.28 -25.63 -7.70
N ILE A 67 16.00 -25.51 -8.00
CA ILE A 67 15.31 -26.07 -9.17
C ILE A 67 14.62 -24.90 -9.89
N CYS A 68 15.01 -24.59 -11.13
CA CYS A 68 14.52 -23.43 -11.84
C CYS A 68 14.26 -23.70 -13.34
N GLY A 69 13.56 -22.79 -14.01
CA GLY A 69 13.19 -22.90 -15.42
C GLY A 69 11.95 -23.74 -15.66
N ASP A 70 11.81 -24.25 -16.88
CA ASP A 70 10.66 -25.09 -17.25
C ASP A 70 10.62 -26.33 -16.37
N GLY A 71 9.43 -26.72 -15.94
CA GLY A 71 9.25 -27.90 -15.06
C GLY A 71 9.62 -27.68 -13.59
N TYR A 72 9.89 -26.45 -13.15
CA TYR A 72 10.27 -26.14 -11.76
C TYR A 72 9.26 -26.63 -10.69
N LEU A 73 8.01 -26.94 -11.07
CA LEU A 73 7.00 -27.55 -10.17
C LEU A 73 6.90 -29.07 -10.31
N GLU A 74 7.58 -29.68 -11.30
CA GLU A 74 7.56 -31.13 -11.48
C GLU A 74 8.13 -31.84 -10.26
N GLY A 75 7.43 -32.90 -9.78
CA GLY A 75 7.85 -33.62 -8.59
C GLY A 75 7.89 -32.78 -7.32
N LEU A 76 7.02 -31.76 -7.19
CA LEU A 76 6.93 -30.97 -5.97
C LEU A 76 6.58 -31.87 -4.78
N SER A 77 7.43 -31.85 -3.76
CA SER A 77 7.25 -32.59 -2.50
C SER A 77 7.94 -31.85 -1.37
N GLY A 78 7.50 -32.02 -0.14
CA GLY A 78 8.07 -31.40 1.06
C GLY A 78 7.08 -31.44 2.22
N ASP A 79 7.59 -31.20 3.43
CA ASP A 79 6.77 -31.08 4.63
C ASP A 79 6.12 -29.69 4.77
N VAL A 80 6.84 -28.66 4.36
CA VAL A 80 6.38 -27.25 4.40
C VAL A 80 6.67 -26.57 3.08
N ILE A 81 5.64 -26.01 2.47
CA ILE A 81 5.71 -25.27 1.21
C ILE A 81 5.50 -23.76 1.48
N PHE A 82 6.55 -22.97 1.34
CA PHE A 82 6.50 -21.53 1.45
C PHE A 82 6.20 -20.90 0.10
N ARG A 83 5.02 -20.35 -0.03
CA ARG A 83 4.55 -19.75 -1.28
C ARG A 83 4.86 -18.25 -1.35
N SER A 84 5.50 -17.79 -2.42
CA SER A 84 5.48 -16.37 -2.78
C SER A 84 4.07 -15.93 -3.19
N PRO A 85 3.63 -14.69 -2.91
CA PRO A 85 2.33 -14.18 -3.32
C PRO A 85 2.03 -14.29 -4.83
N GLY A 86 3.08 -14.38 -5.67
CA GLY A 86 2.94 -14.54 -7.11
C GLY A 86 2.52 -15.94 -7.60
N PHE A 87 2.35 -16.91 -6.70
CA PHE A 87 1.85 -18.26 -7.03
C PHE A 87 0.42 -18.42 -6.55
N ARG A 88 -0.47 -18.89 -7.42
CA ARG A 88 -1.82 -19.26 -7.00
C ARG A 88 -1.77 -20.50 -6.11
N PRO A 89 -2.52 -20.53 -4.98
CA PRO A 89 -2.53 -21.68 -4.07
C PRO A 89 -3.26 -22.91 -4.65
N ASP A 90 -4.06 -22.72 -5.70
CA ASP A 90 -4.88 -23.74 -6.35
C ASP A 90 -4.21 -24.42 -7.55
N LEU A 91 -2.92 -24.17 -7.78
CA LEU A 91 -2.14 -24.90 -8.78
C LEU A 91 -2.19 -26.42 -8.50
N PRO A 92 -2.36 -27.28 -9.51
CA PRO A 92 -2.50 -28.72 -9.33
C PRO A 92 -1.36 -29.34 -8.50
N GLU A 93 -0.12 -28.90 -8.73
CA GLU A 93 1.07 -29.40 -8.03
C GLU A 93 1.06 -29.01 -6.55
N ILE A 94 0.60 -27.78 -6.24
CA ILE A 94 0.48 -27.32 -4.85
C ILE A 94 -0.66 -28.06 -4.14
N ARG A 95 -1.80 -28.24 -4.80
CA ARG A 95 -2.91 -29.04 -4.24
C ARG A 95 -2.49 -30.46 -3.91
N ALA A 96 -1.81 -31.12 -4.85
CA ALA A 96 -1.38 -32.49 -4.67
C ALA A 96 -0.47 -32.67 -3.44
N VAL A 97 0.49 -31.76 -3.23
CA VAL A 97 1.40 -31.86 -2.07
C VAL A 97 0.70 -31.51 -0.76
N VAL A 98 -0.27 -30.59 -0.76
CA VAL A 98 -1.09 -30.25 0.41
C VAL A 98 -2.01 -31.44 0.78
N GLU A 99 -2.63 -32.08 -0.21
CA GLU A 99 -3.44 -33.29 -0.01
C GLU A 99 -2.61 -34.48 0.50
N ALA A 100 -1.32 -34.52 0.16
CA ALA A 100 -0.35 -35.48 0.71
C ALA A 100 0.09 -35.16 2.15
N GLY A 101 -0.33 -34.03 2.73
CA GLY A 101 -0.10 -33.66 4.12
C GLY A 101 0.96 -32.58 4.36
N ALA A 102 1.44 -31.93 3.31
CA ALA A 102 2.33 -30.75 3.47
C ALA A 102 1.56 -29.53 4.00
N ILE A 103 2.25 -28.69 4.74
CA ILE A 103 1.72 -27.39 5.17
C ILE A 103 2.03 -26.35 4.11
N LEU A 104 0.98 -25.74 3.52
CA LEU A 104 1.14 -24.55 2.67
C LEU A 104 1.12 -23.30 3.54
N THR A 105 2.13 -22.47 3.42
CA THR A 105 2.30 -21.23 4.19
C THR A 105 3.05 -20.17 3.37
N SER A 106 3.40 -19.05 4.00
CA SER A 106 4.20 -17.98 3.42
C SER A 106 5.18 -17.41 4.44
N GLU A 107 6.17 -16.64 3.97
CA GLU A 107 7.08 -15.89 4.84
C GLU A 107 6.30 -14.97 5.80
N MET A 108 5.27 -14.30 5.29
CA MET A 108 4.44 -13.39 6.10
C MET A 108 3.63 -14.14 7.17
N GLU A 109 3.06 -15.30 6.86
CA GLU A 109 2.35 -16.12 7.86
C GLU A 109 3.31 -16.61 8.95
N LEU A 110 4.52 -16.98 8.57
CA LEU A 110 5.56 -17.37 9.53
C LEU A 110 5.95 -16.18 10.42
N PHE A 111 6.18 -14.99 9.83
CA PHE A 111 6.45 -13.77 10.58
C PHE A 111 5.34 -13.45 11.59
N LEU A 112 4.08 -13.44 11.14
CA LEU A 112 2.91 -13.15 11.99
C LEU A 112 2.75 -14.16 13.13
N ALA A 113 3.17 -15.41 12.93
CA ALA A 113 3.12 -16.46 13.94
C ALA A 113 4.23 -16.33 14.99
N LEU A 114 5.36 -15.68 14.63
CA LEU A 114 6.57 -15.62 15.45
C LEU A 114 6.69 -14.33 16.27
N THR A 115 6.22 -13.20 15.72
CA THR A 115 6.45 -11.90 16.33
C THR A 115 5.76 -11.74 17.67
N GLU A 116 6.49 -11.15 18.63
CA GLU A 116 5.94 -10.71 19.92
C GLU A 116 5.38 -9.28 19.87
N ALA A 117 5.70 -8.53 18.79
CA ALA A 117 5.22 -7.17 18.62
C ALA A 117 3.70 -7.13 18.37
N ALA A 118 3.06 -6.04 18.77
CA ALA A 118 1.66 -5.79 18.45
C ALA A 118 1.50 -5.55 16.93
N VAL A 119 0.82 -6.46 16.23
CA VAL A 119 0.68 -6.38 14.78
C VAL A 119 -0.48 -5.49 14.38
N VAL A 120 -0.22 -4.50 13.53
CA VAL A 120 -1.22 -3.63 12.89
C VAL A 120 -1.24 -3.93 11.40
N GLY A 121 -2.28 -4.62 10.93
CA GLY A 121 -2.43 -5.04 9.54
C GLY A 121 -3.29 -4.07 8.73
N ILE A 122 -2.84 -3.68 7.55
CA ILE A 122 -3.57 -2.77 6.64
C ILE A 122 -3.72 -3.43 5.27
N SER A 123 -4.98 -3.49 4.79
CA SER A 123 -5.30 -3.91 3.43
C SER A 123 -6.37 -3.01 2.79
N GLY A 124 -6.79 -3.33 1.58
CA GLY A 124 -7.77 -2.60 0.79
C GLY A 124 -7.42 -2.62 -0.69
N SER A 125 -8.23 -2.02 -1.54
CA SER A 125 -7.89 -1.82 -2.94
C SER A 125 -6.93 -0.66 -3.12
N ASP A 126 -7.24 0.49 -2.54
CA ASP A 126 -6.45 1.73 -2.59
C ASP A 126 -6.12 2.25 -1.18
N GLY A 127 -5.14 3.15 -1.06
CA GLY A 127 -4.77 3.80 0.19
C GLY A 127 -3.89 2.99 1.14
N LYS A 128 -3.65 1.70 0.91
CA LYS A 128 -2.86 0.81 1.78
C LYS A 128 -1.51 1.41 2.19
N THR A 129 -0.67 1.73 1.21
CA THR A 129 0.71 2.20 1.45
C THR A 129 0.75 3.51 2.22
N THR A 130 -0.13 4.45 1.88
CA THR A 130 -0.24 5.73 2.58
C THR A 130 -0.70 5.51 4.01
N THR A 131 -1.74 4.71 4.23
CA THR A 131 -2.25 4.38 5.56
C THR A 131 -1.21 3.65 6.41
N THR A 132 -0.50 2.67 5.84
CA THR A 132 0.59 1.94 6.51
C THR A 132 1.70 2.90 6.94
N THR A 133 2.09 3.82 6.06
CA THR A 133 3.13 4.81 6.36
C THR A 133 2.68 5.79 7.45
N LEU A 134 1.47 6.34 7.33
CA LEU A 134 0.89 7.24 8.35
C LEU A 134 0.78 6.54 9.71
N THR A 135 0.27 5.32 9.75
CA THR A 135 0.15 4.52 10.97
C THR A 135 1.52 4.30 11.62
N SER A 136 2.53 3.95 10.82
CA SER A 136 3.90 3.77 11.32
C SER A 136 4.46 5.06 11.92
N LEU A 137 4.36 6.17 11.20
CA LEU A 137 4.89 7.47 11.66
C LEU A 137 4.20 7.97 12.94
N ILE A 138 2.86 7.80 13.04
CA ILE A 138 2.11 8.16 14.25
C ILE A 138 2.56 7.30 15.44
N LEU A 139 2.74 6.00 15.24
CA LEU A 139 3.24 5.11 16.29
C LEU A 139 4.69 5.41 16.65
N GLU A 140 5.55 5.77 15.69
CA GLU A 140 6.93 6.21 15.95
C GLU A 140 6.95 7.49 16.81
N ALA A 141 6.09 8.48 16.51
CA ALA A 141 5.94 9.69 17.32
C ALA A 141 5.49 9.33 18.74
N ALA A 142 4.52 8.43 18.89
CA ALA A 142 4.03 7.96 20.17
C ALA A 142 5.12 7.19 20.97
N CYS A 143 5.89 6.33 20.32
CA CYS A 143 7.01 5.60 20.94
C CYS A 143 8.09 6.58 21.42
N ARG A 144 8.45 7.59 20.61
CA ARG A 144 9.39 8.65 21.01
C ARG A 144 8.90 9.41 22.23
N ARG A 145 7.63 9.82 22.24
CA ARG A 145 7.02 10.54 23.38
C ARG A 145 7.00 9.70 24.65
N LYS A 146 6.71 8.40 24.53
CA LYS A 146 6.68 7.46 25.67
C LYS A 146 8.07 6.99 26.11
N GLY A 147 9.11 7.17 25.28
CA GLY A 147 10.45 6.65 25.51
C GLY A 147 10.53 5.11 25.50
N LYS A 148 9.59 4.42 24.82
CA LYS A 148 9.41 2.97 24.86
C LYS A 148 8.85 2.43 23.55
N GLY A 149 9.36 1.25 23.12
CA GLY A 149 8.93 0.54 21.91
C GLY A 149 9.57 1.07 20.64
N LYS A 150 9.53 0.24 19.60
CA LYS A 150 9.95 0.53 18.22
C LYS A 150 8.80 0.23 17.28
N VAL A 151 8.88 0.79 16.08
CA VAL A 151 7.94 0.49 14.99
C VAL A 151 8.69 -0.18 13.85
N TRP A 152 8.21 -1.36 13.47
CA TRP A 152 8.72 -2.17 12.37
C TRP A 152 7.71 -2.12 11.22
N ARG A 153 8.12 -1.59 10.07
CA ARG A 153 7.24 -1.43 8.91
C ARG A 153 7.63 -2.36 7.78
N GLY A 154 6.66 -3.13 7.26
CA GLY A 154 6.94 -4.07 6.18
C GLY A 154 5.66 -4.68 5.55
N GLY A 155 5.80 -5.89 5.04
CA GLY A 155 4.73 -6.63 4.37
C GLY A 155 4.84 -6.58 2.85
N ASN A 156 3.78 -6.20 2.17
CA ASN A 156 3.75 -6.05 0.70
C ASN A 156 4.65 -4.90 0.20
N ILE A 157 5.18 -4.10 1.10
CA ILE A 157 6.07 -2.96 0.85
C ILE A 157 7.24 -3.00 1.82
N GLY A 158 8.32 -2.32 1.47
CA GLY A 158 9.47 -2.15 2.35
C GLY A 158 10.35 -3.40 2.49
N THR A 159 10.96 -3.54 3.64
CA THR A 159 11.90 -4.63 3.95
C THR A 159 11.15 -5.82 4.56
N PRO A 160 11.48 -7.07 4.21
CA PRO A 160 10.97 -8.25 4.90
C PRO A 160 11.28 -8.19 6.40
N LEU A 161 10.30 -8.53 7.23
CA LEU A 161 10.40 -8.40 8.69
C LEU A 161 10.89 -9.67 9.39
N LEU A 162 10.77 -10.82 8.75
CA LEU A 162 11.17 -12.11 9.34
C LEU A 162 12.62 -12.13 9.88
N PRO A 163 13.63 -11.53 9.24
CA PRO A 163 14.99 -11.51 9.79
C PRO A 163 15.12 -10.82 11.16
N PHE A 164 14.22 -9.90 11.46
CA PHE A 164 14.24 -9.09 12.69
C PHE A 164 13.27 -9.58 13.76
N VAL A 165 12.57 -10.68 13.52
CA VAL A 165 11.47 -11.15 14.39
C VAL A 165 11.89 -11.39 15.83
N GLU A 166 13.13 -11.82 16.07
CA GLU A 166 13.69 -12.06 17.40
C GLU A 166 14.15 -10.79 18.14
N GLU A 167 14.29 -9.68 17.40
CA GLU A 167 14.60 -8.37 18.00
C GLU A 167 13.33 -7.67 18.51
N MET A 168 12.16 -8.15 18.06
CA MET A 168 10.87 -7.54 18.39
C MET A 168 10.42 -7.95 19.80
N THR A 169 9.88 -6.97 20.51
CA THR A 169 9.42 -7.15 21.91
C THR A 169 7.92 -6.85 22.01
N PRO A 170 7.24 -7.25 23.10
CA PRO A 170 5.84 -6.91 23.33
C PRO A 170 5.54 -5.39 23.42
N ASP A 171 6.57 -4.57 23.55
CA ASP A 171 6.44 -3.11 23.56
C ASP A 171 6.46 -2.50 22.16
N ASP A 172 6.82 -3.28 21.14
CA ASP A 172 6.97 -2.85 19.77
C ASP A 172 5.67 -2.97 18.97
N PHE A 173 5.64 -2.29 17.82
CA PHE A 173 4.58 -2.40 16.83
C PHE A 173 5.15 -2.91 15.51
N ALA A 174 4.49 -3.91 14.92
CA ALA A 174 4.74 -4.35 13.54
C ALA A 174 3.59 -3.85 12.66
N VAL A 175 3.85 -2.85 11.83
CA VAL A 175 2.85 -2.27 10.91
C VAL A 175 3.05 -2.87 9.54
N VAL A 176 2.10 -3.70 9.09
CA VAL A 176 2.24 -4.51 7.89
C VAL A 176 1.18 -4.18 6.84
N GLU A 177 1.62 -3.87 5.62
CA GLU A 177 0.74 -3.84 4.46
C GLU A 177 0.51 -5.26 3.96
N LEU A 178 -0.75 -5.69 3.82
CA LEU A 178 -1.11 -7.01 3.35
C LEU A 178 -1.90 -6.94 2.04
N SER A 179 -1.39 -7.60 0.99
CA SER A 179 -2.09 -7.74 -0.28
C SER A 179 -3.16 -8.84 -0.19
N SER A 180 -4.14 -8.84 -1.12
CA SER A 180 -5.10 -9.95 -1.24
C SER A 180 -4.43 -11.28 -1.55
N PHE A 181 -3.30 -11.24 -2.27
CA PHE A 181 -2.52 -12.43 -2.60
C PHE A 181 -1.88 -13.10 -1.37
N GLN A 182 -1.38 -12.28 -0.43
CA GLN A 182 -0.86 -12.77 0.86
C GLN A 182 -2.00 -13.29 1.74
N LEU A 183 -3.08 -12.53 1.84
CA LEU A 183 -4.24 -12.87 2.67
C LEU A 183 -4.98 -14.12 2.19
N GLN A 184 -4.92 -14.47 0.91
CA GLN A 184 -5.67 -15.58 0.31
C GLN A 184 -5.41 -16.93 1.00
N THR A 185 -4.22 -17.19 1.52
CA THR A 185 -3.86 -18.43 2.22
C THR A 185 -3.98 -18.35 3.74
N MET A 186 -4.26 -17.18 4.30
CA MET A 186 -4.43 -16.97 5.74
C MET A 186 -5.81 -17.38 6.25
N GLY A 187 -6.30 -18.54 5.84
CA GLY A 187 -7.69 -18.99 5.99
C GLY A 187 -8.26 -19.05 7.41
N SER A 188 -7.44 -18.99 8.46
CA SER A 188 -7.88 -18.82 9.86
C SER A 188 -7.76 -17.39 10.37
N GLY A 189 -7.46 -16.45 9.48
CA GLY A 189 -7.19 -15.06 9.78
C GLY A 189 -5.71 -14.74 9.95
N ALA A 190 -5.33 -13.53 9.56
CA ALA A 190 -4.03 -12.97 9.87
C ALA A 190 -3.98 -12.69 11.39
N ALA A 191 -2.93 -13.14 12.06
CA ALA A 191 -2.79 -12.93 13.52
C ALA A 191 -2.42 -11.46 13.81
N VAL A 192 -3.36 -10.54 13.59
CA VAL A 192 -3.20 -9.11 13.85
C VAL A 192 -3.98 -8.67 15.08
N THR A 193 -3.46 -7.71 15.83
CA THR A 193 -4.17 -7.10 16.97
C THR A 193 -5.13 -6.00 16.52
N ARG A 194 -4.80 -5.31 15.42
CA ARG A 194 -5.61 -4.26 14.80
C ARG A 194 -5.57 -4.44 13.30
N GLY A 195 -6.72 -4.40 12.64
CA GLY A 195 -6.83 -4.57 11.19
C GLY A 195 -7.62 -3.45 10.53
N ALA A 196 -7.15 -2.94 9.39
CA ALA A 196 -7.90 -1.95 8.61
C ALA A 196 -8.12 -2.39 7.18
N LEU A 197 -9.35 -2.19 6.69
CA LEU A 197 -9.68 -2.25 5.27
C LEU A 197 -10.08 -0.85 4.80
N THR A 198 -9.23 -0.23 4.00
CA THR A 198 -9.43 1.15 3.51
C THR A 198 -10.65 1.24 2.59
N ASN A 199 -10.75 0.34 1.63
CA ASN A 199 -11.86 0.19 0.69
C ASN A 199 -11.73 -1.13 -0.06
N ILE A 200 -12.80 -1.55 -0.72
CA ILE A 200 -12.79 -2.68 -1.68
C ILE A 200 -13.50 -2.21 -2.94
N SER A 201 -12.77 -2.24 -4.06
CA SER A 201 -13.25 -1.93 -5.41
C SER A 201 -12.68 -2.95 -6.40
N PRO A 202 -13.28 -3.15 -7.59
CA PRO A 202 -12.77 -4.10 -8.56
C PRO A 202 -11.30 -3.88 -8.88
N ASN A 203 -10.49 -4.90 -8.58
CA ASN A 203 -9.05 -4.90 -8.80
C ASN A 203 -8.54 -6.36 -8.83
N HIS A 204 -7.44 -6.60 -9.54
CA HIS A 204 -6.80 -7.92 -9.62
C HIS A 204 -7.72 -9.09 -10.07
N LEU A 205 -8.76 -8.80 -10.90
CA LEU A 205 -9.66 -9.83 -11.47
C LEU A 205 -8.98 -10.68 -12.56
N ASN A 206 -7.77 -10.38 -12.93
CA ASN A 206 -6.88 -11.24 -13.69
C ASN A 206 -6.20 -12.33 -12.82
N TRP A 207 -6.28 -12.19 -11.51
CA TRP A 207 -5.78 -13.15 -10.52
C TRP A 207 -6.91 -13.85 -9.79
N HIS A 208 -7.78 -13.09 -9.12
CA HIS A 208 -8.98 -13.64 -8.48
C HIS A 208 -10.02 -13.98 -9.54
N THR A 209 -10.71 -15.09 -9.37
CA THR A 209 -11.74 -15.56 -10.31
C THR A 209 -12.89 -14.56 -10.43
N ASP A 210 -13.22 -13.88 -9.33
CA ASP A 210 -14.30 -12.91 -9.23
C ASP A 210 -14.11 -11.98 -8.01
N MET A 211 -15.07 -11.10 -7.81
CA MET A 211 -15.09 -10.19 -6.66
C MET A 211 -15.34 -10.91 -5.34
N GLU A 212 -16.01 -12.02 -5.33
CA GLU A 212 -16.30 -12.80 -4.12
C GLU A 212 -15.01 -13.40 -3.54
N GLU A 213 -14.18 -14.03 -4.39
CA GLU A 213 -12.85 -14.53 -4.00
C GLU A 213 -11.95 -13.37 -3.50
N TYR A 214 -11.97 -12.21 -4.18
CA TYR A 214 -11.18 -11.05 -3.79
C TYR A 214 -11.60 -10.50 -2.42
N VAL A 215 -12.90 -10.38 -2.16
CA VAL A 215 -13.48 -9.93 -0.90
C VAL A 215 -13.17 -10.92 0.22
N ALA A 216 -13.36 -12.23 -0.04
CA ALA A 216 -13.08 -13.29 0.91
C ALA A 216 -11.59 -13.32 1.31
N ALA A 217 -10.68 -13.17 0.34
CA ALA A 217 -9.25 -13.07 0.63
C ALA A 217 -8.93 -11.92 1.57
N LYS A 218 -9.52 -10.74 1.37
CA LYS A 218 -9.30 -9.58 2.26
C LYS A 218 -9.95 -9.74 3.64
N ALA A 219 -11.05 -10.45 3.73
CA ALA A 219 -11.73 -10.73 5.00
C ALA A 219 -10.86 -11.52 5.98
N HIS A 220 -9.89 -12.30 5.48
CA HIS A 220 -8.93 -13.01 6.33
C HIS A 220 -8.10 -12.07 7.23
N LEU A 221 -7.96 -10.78 6.88
CA LEU A 221 -7.33 -9.79 7.77
C LEU A 221 -8.08 -9.61 9.09
N LEU A 222 -9.39 -9.76 9.07
CA LEU A 222 -10.29 -9.53 10.21
C LEU A 222 -10.68 -10.82 10.93
N GLY A 223 -10.24 -11.97 10.42
CA GLY A 223 -10.47 -13.29 11.00
C GLY A 223 -9.45 -13.63 12.09
N GLY A 224 -9.65 -14.79 12.71
CA GLY A 224 -8.77 -15.37 13.72
C GLY A 224 -9.54 -15.84 14.94
N ASP A 225 -8.86 -16.62 15.81
CA ASP A 225 -9.44 -17.11 17.07
C ASP A 225 -9.80 -15.94 18.00
N ILE A 226 -9.05 -14.85 17.93
CA ILE A 226 -9.33 -13.56 18.59
C ILE A 226 -9.46 -12.51 17.49
N PRO A 227 -10.70 -12.02 17.22
CA PRO A 227 -10.90 -10.98 16.22
C PRO A 227 -10.14 -9.70 16.57
N PRO A 228 -9.46 -9.06 15.60
CA PRO A 228 -8.76 -7.80 15.84
C PRO A 228 -9.74 -6.65 16.06
N LEU A 229 -9.25 -5.54 16.62
CA LEU A 229 -9.93 -4.27 16.48
C LEU A 229 -9.96 -3.89 14.99
N ALA A 230 -11.14 -3.81 14.39
CA ALA A 230 -11.31 -3.53 12.97
C ALA A 230 -11.56 -2.04 12.72
N VAL A 231 -10.86 -1.47 11.72
CA VAL A 231 -11.10 -0.11 11.21
C VAL A 231 -11.61 -0.22 9.78
N LEU A 232 -12.88 0.17 9.57
CA LEU A 232 -13.60 -0.12 8.33
C LEU A 232 -14.27 1.14 7.74
N ASN A 233 -14.29 1.21 6.41
CA ASN A 233 -14.96 2.26 5.68
C ASN A 233 -16.49 2.06 5.69
N ALA A 234 -17.22 2.94 6.36
CA ALA A 234 -18.67 2.85 6.51
C ALA A 234 -19.43 3.01 5.18
N ARG A 235 -18.85 3.65 4.17
CA ARG A 235 -19.49 3.89 2.87
C ARG A 235 -19.24 2.79 1.86
N ASN A 236 -18.16 2.07 2.00
CA ASN A 236 -17.88 0.94 1.14
C ASN A 236 -18.79 -0.24 1.52
N SER A 237 -19.62 -0.72 0.59
CA SER A 237 -20.61 -1.76 0.87
C SER A 237 -19.97 -3.04 1.39
N TYR A 238 -18.85 -3.47 0.80
CA TYR A 238 -18.16 -4.70 1.19
C TYR A 238 -17.61 -4.62 2.62
N THR A 239 -16.91 -3.52 2.98
CA THR A 239 -16.35 -3.37 4.33
C THR A 239 -17.45 -3.17 5.37
N ARG A 240 -18.55 -2.48 5.00
CA ARG A 240 -19.72 -2.32 5.87
C ARG A 240 -20.39 -3.66 6.17
N ASP A 241 -20.59 -4.50 5.16
CA ASP A 241 -21.22 -5.79 5.36
C ASP A 241 -20.32 -6.75 6.17
N MET A 242 -19.00 -6.71 5.96
CA MET A 242 -18.04 -7.41 6.84
C MET A 242 -18.16 -6.95 8.29
N GLY A 243 -18.15 -5.64 8.53
CA GLY A 243 -18.21 -5.08 9.89
C GLY A 243 -19.50 -5.41 10.64
N LYS A 244 -20.65 -5.58 9.95
CA LYS A 244 -21.90 -6.02 10.57
C LYS A 244 -21.84 -7.43 11.14
N THR A 245 -21.00 -8.30 10.58
CA THR A 245 -20.86 -9.70 11.02
C THR A 245 -19.80 -9.88 12.10
N MET A 246 -19.05 -8.84 12.45
CA MET A 246 -18.00 -8.92 13.47
C MET A 246 -18.59 -8.97 14.88
N THR A 247 -17.93 -9.73 15.74
CA THR A 247 -18.27 -9.82 17.18
C THR A 247 -17.45 -8.85 18.04
N ALA A 248 -16.26 -8.44 17.57
CA ALA A 248 -15.42 -7.43 18.22
C ALA A 248 -15.86 -6.02 17.81
N PRO A 249 -15.56 -4.98 18.63
CA PRO A 249 -15.82 -3.60 18.27
C PRO A 249 -15.23 -3.18 16.94
N VAL A 250 -15.98 -2.40 16.17
CA VAL A 250 -15.58 -1.83 14.90
C VAL A 250 -15.42 -0.32 15.02
N ILE A 251 -14.36 0.21 14.44
CA ILE A 251 -14.18 1.63 14.25
C ILE A 251 -14.55 1.98 12.82
N TRP A 252 -15.63 2.68 12.68
CA TRP A 252 -16.14 3.13 11.39
C TRP A 252 -15.50 4.46 10.99
N PHE A 253 -14.99 4.57 9.77
CA PHE A 253 -14.57 5.86 9.22
C PHE A 253 -15.30 6.18 7.92
N THR A 254 -15.36 7.47 7.61
CA THR A 254 -15.96 7.95 6.37
C THR A 254 -15.39 9.30 5.96
N GLY A 255 -15.07 9.42 4.67
CA GLY A 255 -14.57 10.64 4.07
C GLY A 255 -15.63 11.68 3.68
N GLU A 256 -16.89 11.52 4.02
CA GLU A 256 -17.89 12.56 3.75
C GLU A 256 -17.84 13.69 4.77
N ARG A 257 -17.93 14.94 4.26
CA ARG A 257 -17.90 16.17 5.07
C ARG A 257 -19.07 16.28 6.05
N GLU A 258 -20.17 15.64 5.74
CA GLU A 258 -21.34 15.58 6.59
C GLU A 258 -21.84 14.14 6.59
N LEU A 259 -21.48 13.39 7.64
CA LEU A 259 -22.41 12.34 8.01
C LEU A 259 -23.65 13.07 8.51
N PRO A 260 -24.83 12.89 7.87
CA PRO A 260 -26.06 13.21 8.55
C PRO A 260 -25.96 12.53 9.92
N PHE A 261 -26.26 13.24 10.99
CA PHE A 261 -26.21 12.69 12.36
C PHE A 261 -27.06 11.40 12.47
N GLY A 262 -27.92 11.12 11.47
CA GLY A 262 -28.70 9.91 11.30
C GLY A 262 -27.96 8.70 10.72
N TYR A 263 -26.77 8.86 10.10
CA TYR A 263 -26.06 7.72 9.47
C TYR A 263 -25.13 6.97 10.45
N LEU A 264 -24.56 7.67 11.43
CA LEU A 264 -23.74 7.04 12.48
C LEU A 264 -24.55 6.08 13.37
N PRO A 265 -25.80 6.43 13.83
CA PRO A 265 -26.62 5.49 14.59
C PRO A 265 -26.99 4.22 13.84
N ASP A 266 -27.08 4.28 12.49
CA ASP A 266 -27.48 3.11 11.68
C ASP A 266 -26.33 2.10 11.48
N VAL A 267 -25.10 2.50 11.72
CA VAL A 267 -23.90 1.66 11.55
C VAL A 267 -23.25 1.28 12.89
N LEU A 268 -23.38 2.13 13.91
CA LEU A 268 -22.77 1.92 15.23
C LEU A 268 -23.58 0.95 16.08
N ASP A 269 -23.02 -0.20 16.34
CA ASP A 269 -23.49 -1.12 17.38
C ASP A 269 -22.93 -0.69 18.75
N ARG A 270 -23.76 -0.02 19.55
CA ARG A 270 -23.38 0.48 20.88
C ARG A 270 -23.13 -0.63 21.88
N GLU A 271 -23.87 -1.74 21.77
CA GLU A 271 -23.72 -2.88 22.66
C GLU A 271 -22.38 -3.59 22.41
N ARG A 272 -21.96 -3.64 21.13
CA ARG A 272 -20.63 -4.12 20.74
C ARG A 272 -19.51 -3.13 21.11
N GLY A 273 -19.82 -1.87 21.37
CA GLY A 273 -18.83 -0.84 21.70
C GLY A 273 -18.20 -0.17 20.48
N ASP A 274 -18.91 -0.08 19.38
CA ASP A 274 -18.43 0.55 18.15
C ASP A 274 -18.04 2.01 18.35
N MET A 275 -17.04 2.44 17.57
CA MET A 275 -16.50 3.79 17.55
C MET A 275 -16.56 4.36 16.13
N ALA A 276 -16.33 5.66 15.98
CA ALA A 276 -16.23 6.27 14.65
C ALA A 276 -15.15 7.34 14.57
N VAL A 277 -14.56 7.46 13.38
CA VAL A 277 -13.66 8.54 13.01
C VAL A 277 -14.26 9.25 11.79
N TYR A 278 -14.53 10.53 11.90
CA TYR A 278 -15.17 11.31 10.83
C TYR A 278 -14.79 12.78 10.87
N GLU A 279 -14.98 13.48 9.76
CA GLU A 279 -14.73 14.93 9.66
C GLU A 279 -16.00 15.72 9.89
N ARG A 280 -15.88 16.76 10.71
CA ARG A 280 -16.90 17.79 10.87
C ARG A 280 -16.24 19.17 10.88
N GLU A 281 -16.70 20.06 10.02
CA GLU A 281 -16.24 21.45 9.95
C GLU A 281 -14.71 21.58 9.87
N GLY A 282 -14.06 20.72 9.07
CA GLY A 282 -12.61 20.71 8.91
C GLY A 282 -11.82 20.02 10.03
N THR A 283 -12.48 19.44 11.02
CA THR A 283 -11.84 18.72 12.12
C THR A 283 -12.16 17.24 12.08
N ILE A 284 -11.14 16.38 12.14
CA ILE A 284 -11.33 14.94 12.35
C ILE A 284 -11.61 14.68 13.81
N LEU A 285 -12.73 14.04 14.08
CA LEU A 285 -13.24 13.70 15.41
C LEU A 285 -13.20 12.18 15.61
N LEU A 286 -12.85 11.76 16.83
CA LEU A 286 -13.03 10.40 17.31
C LEU A 286 -14.24 10.33 18.22
N ALA A 287 -15.26 9.57 17.82
CA ALA A 287 -16.47 9.31 18.59
C ALA A 287 -16.31 7.96 19.33
N THR A 288 -16.39 7.99 20.65
CA THR A 288 -16.28 6.80 21.50
C THR A 288 -17.51 6.67 22.40
N PRO A 289 -17.98 5.46 22.73
CA PRO A 289 -19.01 5.27 23.75
C PRO A 289 -18.58 5.86 25.10
N SER A 290 -19.54 6.44 25.83
CA SER A 290 -19.37 6.93 27.19
C SER A 290 -20.63 6.66 28.01
N GLU A 291 -20.58 6.78 29.34
CA GLU A 291 -21.71 6.58 30.23
C GLU A 291 -22.89 7.50 29.86
N ASP A 292 -22.60 8.73 29.46
CA ASP A 292 -23.59 9.75 29.08
C ASP A 292 -23.97 9.75 27.59
N GLY A 293 -23.52 8.72 26.80
CA GLY A 293 -23.82 8.63 25.38
C GLY A 293 -22.56 8.45 24.50
N ILE A 294 -22.25 9.44 23.67
CA ILE A 294 -21.07 9.41 22.79
C ILE A 294 -20.17 10.61 23.12
N ARG A 295 -18.92 10.33 23.45
CA ARG A 295 -17.88 11.35 23.61
C ARG A 295 -17.23 11.65 22.27
N MET A 296 -17.17 12.93 21.91
CA MET A 296 -16.49 13.45 20.72
C MET A 296 -15.16 14.05 21.11
N THR A 297 -14.07 13.51 20.61
CA THR A 297 -12.72 14.00 20.87
C THR A 297 -12.12 14.58 19.58
N PRO A 298 -11.79 15.87 19.50
CA PRO A 298 -11.05 16.44 18.38
C PRO A 298 -9.64 15.81 18.29
N VAL A 299 -9.25 15.35 17.10
CA VAL A 299 -7.96 14.71 16.87
C VAL A 299 -7.06 15.52 15.95
N LEU A 300 -7.58 16.00 14.81
CA LEU A 300 -6.78 16.69 13.81
C LEU A 300 -7.60 17.72 13.03
N ASP A 301 -7.05 18.93 12.88
CA ASP A 301 -7.53 19.91 11.88
C ASP A 301 -7.04 19.46 10.49
N THR A 302 -7.97 19.27 9.54
CA THR A 302 -7.65 18.82 8.18
C THR A 302 -6.82 19.82 7.38
N ALA A 303 -6.79 21.09 7.77
CA ALA A 303 -5.93 22.10 7.16
C ALA A 303 -4.42 21.81 7.36
N ARG A 304 -4.06 21.01 8.38
CA ARG A 304 -2.68 20.58 8.64
C ARG A 304 -2.23 19.46 7.71
N ILE A 305 -3.16 18.78 7.04
CA ILE A 305 -2.83 17.68 6.11
C ILE A 305 -2.24 18.27 4.83
N ARG A 306 -0.96 18.02 4.60
CA ARG A 306 -0.22 18.54 3.44
C ARG A 306 -0.45 17.75 2.16
N LEU A 307 -1.01 16.53 2.27
CA LEU A 307 -1.28 15.66 1.13
C LEU A 307 -2.48 16.15 0.32
N PRO A 308 -2.39 16.15 -1.03
CA PRO A 308 -3.49 16.48 -1.89
C PRO A 308 -4.59 15.40 -1.89
N GLY A 309 -5.83 15.83 -2.06
CA GLY A 309 -6.98 14.95 -2.28
C GLY A 309 -7.65 14.43 -1.01
N ARG A 310 -8.98 14.30 -1.10
CA ARG A 310 -9.83 13.88 0.02
C ARG A 310 -9.56 12.46 0.51
N HIS A 311 -9.15 11.55 -0.39
CA HIS A 311 -8.76 10.20 -0.02
C HIS A 311 -7.62 10.16 1.02
N ASN A 312 -6.79 11.20 1.10
CA ASN A 312 -5.76 11.28 2.13
C ASN A 312 -6.31 11.64 3.51
N ILE A 313 -7.44 12.38 3.57
CA ILE A 313 -8.16 12.57 4.83
C ILE A 313 -8.70 11.21 5.33
N GLU A 314 -9.22 10.36 4.44
CA GLU A 314 -9.64 8.99 4.78
C GLU A 314 -8.47 8.12 5.26
N ASN A 315 -7.29 8.25 4.63
CA ASN A 315 -6.09 7.56 5.07
C ASN A 315 -5.67 7.99 6.49
N PHE A 316 -5.75 9.29 6.81
CA PHE A 316 -5.55 9.80 8.18
C PHE A 316 -6.61 9.28 9.15
N MET A 317 -7.89 9.29 8.77
CA MET A 317 -8.96 8.73 9.60
C MET A 317 -8.73 7.26 9.93
N THR A 318 -8.31 6.47 8.93
CA THR A 318 -7.97 5.06 9.11
C THR A 318 -6.80 4.89 10.08
N ALA A 319 -5.73 5.66 9.91
CA ALA A 319 -4.57 5.65 10.80
C ALA A 319 -4.93 6.10 12.23
N ILE A 320 -5.78 7.11 12.40
CA ILE A 320 -6.31 7.55 13.69
C ILE A 320 -7.10 6.43 14.37
N GLY A 321 -7.99 5.75 13.63
CA GLY A 321 -8.72 4.59 14.14
C GLY A 321 -7.79 3.50 14.65
N LEU A 322 -6.72 3.20 13.93
CA LEU A 322 -5.73 2.19 14.30
C LEU A 322 -4.87 2.60 15.52
N THR A 323 -4.62 3.89 15.75
CA THR A 323 -3.62 4.36 16.70
C THR A 323 -4.16 5.09 17.93
N CYS A 324 -5.27 5.82 17.78
CA CYS A 324 -5.82 6.67 18.85
C CYS A 324 -6.96 6.02 19.64
N THR A 325 -7.14 4.70 19.56
CA THR A 325 -8.23 3.98 20.24
C THR A 325 -7.72 2.95 21.24
N ALA A 326 -8.38 2.87 22.39
CA ALA A 326 -8.14 1.81 23.38
C ALA A 326 -8.80 0.50 22.89
N PHE A 327 -8.19 -0.65 23.19
CA PHE A 327 -8.74 -1.96 22.82
C PHE A 327 -8.15 -3.08 23.69
N GLY A 328 -8.97 -4.08 24.03
CA GLY A 328 -8.53 -5.27 24.76
C GLY A 328 -7.91 -4.98 26.13
N GLY A 329 -8.36 -3.91 26.80
CA GLY A 329 -7.79 -3.47 28.09
C GLY A 329 -6.52 -2.61 27.98
N ALA A 330 -5.93 -2.49 26.78
CA ALA A 330 -4.82 -1.59 26.53
C ALA A 330 -5.28 -0.17 26.22
N SER A 331 -4.54 0.86 26.69
CA SER A 331 -4.76 2.25 26.34
C SER A 331 -4.47 2.51 24.84
N ALA A 332 -4.96 3.63 24.32
CA ALA A 332 -4.62 4.06 22.96
C ALA A 332 -3.08 4.16 22.79
N PRO A 333 -2.52 3.59 21.70
CA PRO A 333 -1.08 3.69 21.44
C PRO A 333 -0.60 5.14 21.27
N ALA A 334 -1.35 5.98 20.57
CA ALA A 334 -1.01 7.36 20.24
C ALA A 334 -2.06 8.36 20.78
N GLU A 335 -1.68 9.64 20.77
CA GLU A 335 -2.50 10.78 21.16
C GLU A 335 -2.67 11.77 19.98
N PRO A 336 -3.64 12.69 20.03
CA PRO A 336 -3.82 13.71 18.99
C PRO A 336 -2.57 14.51 18.63
N ALA A 337 -1.69 14.74 19.60
CA ALA A 337 -0.42 15.45 19.37
C ALA A 337 0.52 14.68 18.44
N ASP A 338 0.58 13.34 18.56
CA ASP A 338 1.40 12.48 17.70
C ASP A 338 0.87 12.51 16.23
N VAL A 339 -0.46 12.52 16.07
CA VAL A 339 -1.11 12.65 14.75
C VAL A 339 -0.82 14.01 14.11
N ALA A 340 -0.88 15.07 14.92
CA ALA A 340 -0.64 16.43 14.47
C ALA A 340 0.82 16.64 14.01
N GLU A 341 1.80 16.07 14.72
CA GLU A 341 3.21 16.11 14.32
C GLU A 341 3.41 15.47 12.93
N VAL A 342 2.75 14.33 12.69
CA VAL A 342 2.84 13.65 11.40
C VAL A 342 2.12 14.44 10.31
N ALA A 343 0.95 15.01 10.57
CA ALA A 343 0.22 15.81 9.58
C ALA A 343 1.02 17.03 9.09
N ASP A 344 1.76 17.68 9.99
CA ASP A 344 2.60 18.84 9.66
C ASP A 344 3.85 18.49 8.83
N SER A 345 4.36 17.27 8.97
CA SER A 345 5.65 16.87 8.38
C SER A 345 5.51 15.92 7.19
N PHE A 346 4.43 15.13 7.11
CA PHE A 346 4.29 14.11 6.08
C PHE A 346 3.87 14.71 4.74
N THR A 347 4.75 14.60 3.75
CA THR A 347 4.56 15.13 2.39
C THR A 347 4.15 14.09 1.36
N GLY A 348 3.96 12.85 1.77
CA GLY A 348 3.52 11.74 0.89
C GLY A 348 4.43 10.52 0.96
N VAL A 349 3.95 9.45 0.34
CA VAL A 349 4.77 8.27 0.07
C VAL A 349 5.63 8.59 -1.16
N ALA A 350 6.90 8.22 -1.12
CA ALA A 350 7.80 8.43 -2.24
C ALA A 350 7.16 8.01 -3.57
N HIS A 351 7.28 8.86 -4.57
CA HIS A 351 6.77 8.67 -5.94
C HIS A 351 5.24 8.60 -6.10
N ARG A 352 4.45 8.88 -5.04
CA ARG A 352 2.97 8.86 -5.07
C ARG A 352 2.39 10.23 -4.68
N LEU A 353 2.20 11.11 -5.65
CA LEU A 353 1.81 12.52 -5.41
C LEU A 353 2.59 13.16 -4.25
N GLU A 354 3.86 12.83 -4.18
CA GLU A 354 4.76 13.28 -3.15
C GLU A 354 5.15 14.74 -3.40
N LEU A 355 4.89 15.61 -2.44
CA LEU A 355 5.43 16.98 -2.48
C LEU A 355 6.93 16.94 -2.19
N ILE A 356 7.77 17.05 -3.24
CA ILE A 356 9.22 17.04 -3.12
C ILE A 356 9.70 18.35 -2.47
N ARG A 357 9.23 19.46 -3.01
CA ARG A 357 9.71 20.80 -2.62
C ARG A 357 8.64 21.86 -2.92
N GLU A 358 8.65 22.90 -2.10
CA GLU A 358 8.00 24.17 -2.40
C GLU A 358 9.08 25.24 -2.32
N THR A 359 9.33 25.94 -3.42
CA THR A 359 10.31 27.03 -3.51
C THR A 359 9.81 28.08 -4.49
N ASP A 360 10.10 29.36 -4.23
CA ASP A 360 9.68 30.49 -5.05
C ASP A 360 8.17 30.50 -5.38
N GLY A 361 7.36 30.03 -4.44
CA GLY A 361 5.92 29.91 -4.60
C GLY A 361 5.47 28.77 -5.52
N ILE A 362 6.37 27.93 -6.04
CA ILE A 362 6.10 26.79 -6.92
C ILE A 362 6.13 25.50 -6.13
N ARG A 363 5.18 24.59 -6.40
CA ARG A 363 5.11 23.25 -5.80
C ARG A 363 5.46 22.17 -6.80
N TYR A 364 6.30 21.22 -6.40
CA TYR A 364 6.78 20.12 -7.24
C TYR A 364 6.32 18.80 -6.67
N TYR A 365 5.46 18.07 -7.42
CA TYR A 365 4.89 16.79 -7.01
C TYR A 365 5.41 15.64 -7.86
N ASN A 366 5.84 14.58 -7.19
CA ASN A 366 6.32 13.33 -7.81
C ASN A 366 5.24 12.24 -7.74
N GLY A 367 4.62 11.95 -8.87
CA GLY A 367 3.69 10.84 -9.10
C GLY A 367 4.27 9.79 -10.03
N SER A 368 5.58 9.51 -9.97
CA SER A 368 6.24 8.59 -10.91
C SER A 368 5.65 7.16 -10.91
N ILE A 369 4.96 6.74 -9.84
CA ILE A 369 4.24 5.46 -9.77
C ILE A 369 3.00 5.40 -10.68
N ASP A 370 2.54 6.54 -11.21
CA ASP A 370 1.34 6.64 -12.06
C ASP A 370 1.62 6.08 -13.46
N SER A 371 1.73 4.76 -13.55
CA SER A 371 2.12 4.03 -14.75
C SER A 371 0.94 3.59 -15.62
N SER A 372 -0.19 4.30 -15.52
CA SER A 372 -1.37 4.10 -16.39
C SER A 372 -2.19 5.39 -16.52
N PRO A 373 -2.95 5.57 -17.63
CA PRO A 373 -3.84 6.72 -17.82
C PRO A 373 -4.79 6.96 -16.64
N SER A 374 -5.44 5.93 -16.12
CA SER A 374 -6.39 6.03 -15.03
C SER A 374 -5.79 6.57 -13.73
N ARG A 375 -4.52 6.23 -13.43
CA ARG A 375 -3.80 6.77 -12.26
C ARG A 375 -3.48 8.24 -12.42
N THR A 376 -3.04 8.67 -13.61
CA THR A 376 -2.78 10.09 -13.88
C THR A 376 -4.09 10.90 -13.84
N VAL A 377 -5.20 10.36 -14.34
CA VAL A 377 -6.53 10.99 -14.18
C VAL A 377 -6.88 11.18 -12.69
N ALA A 378 -6.66 10.18 -11.86
CA ALA A 378 -6.88 10.29 -10.41
C ALA A 378 -5.95 11.33 -9.76
N ALA A 379 -4.69 11.39 -10.19
CA ALA A 379 -3.73 12.41 -9.74
C ALA A 379 -4.16 13.83 -10.12
N LEU A 380 -4.61 14.03 -11.34
CA LEU A 380 -5.12 15.32 -11.83
C LEU A 380 -6.33 15.79 -11.02
N ASN A 381 -7.30 14.91 -10.75
CA ASN A 381 -8.45 15.23 -9.91
C ASN A 381 -8.02 15.69 -8.50
N ALA A 382 -7.10 14.97 -7.87
CA ALA A 382 -6.57 15.32 -6.55
C ALA A 382 -5.83 16.67 -6.56
N MET A 383 -5.06 16.94 -7.60
CA MET A 383 -4.34 18.21 -7.77
C MET A 383 -5.29 19.38 -8.03
N ARG A 384 -6.31 19.21 -8.86
CA ARG A 384 -7.34 20.23 -9.09
C ARG A 384 -8.03 20.66 -7.81
N GLU A 385 -8.49 19.70 -6.99
CA GLU A 385 -9.09 19.99 -5.68
C GLU A 385 -8.12 20.74 -4.75
N THR A 386 -6.87 20.33 -4.74
CA THR A 386 -5.84 20.92 -3.89
C THR A 386 -5.49 22.34 -4.34
N ASN A 387 -5.27 22.53 -5.64
CA ASN A 387 -4.92 23.81 -6.21
C ASN A 387 -6.09 24.82 -6.08
N ALA A 388 -7.33 24.38 -6.25
CA ALA A 388 -8.50 25.22 -6.03
C ALA A 388 -8.59 25.74 -4.59
N LYS A 389 -8.32 24.90 -3.59
CA LYS A 389 -8.28 25.31 -2.17
C LYS A 389 -7.16 26.32 -1.87
N LEU A 390 -6.07 26.24 -2.60
CA LEU A 390 -4.90 27.10 -2.43
C LEU A 390 -4.93 28.35 -3.32
N GLY A 391 -5.97 28.53 -4.13
CA GLY A 391 -6.07 29.63 -5.10
C GLY A 391 -5.05 29.52 -6.23
N ARG A 392 -4.60 28.31 -6.55
CA ARG A 392 -3.63 28.02 -7.61
C ARG A 392 -4.36 27.54 -8.89
N ARG A 393 -3.74 27.73 -10.03
CA ARG A 393 -4.20 27.17 -11.30
C ARG A 393 -3.90 25.68 -11.41
N ASP A 394 -4.48 25.03 -12.41
CA ASP A 394 -4.23 23.63 -12.74
C ASP A 394 -2.74 23.36 -13.01
N PRO A 395 -2.24 22.11 -12.84
CA PRO A 395 -0.80 21.84 -12.88
C PRO A 395 -0.19 21.87 -14.29
N ILE A 396 1.12 22.09 -14.34
CA ILE A 396 1.99 21.72 -15.46
C ILE A 396 2.28 20.23 -15.31
N VAL A 397 1.91 19.41 -16.30
CA VAL A 397 1.95 17.94 -16.19
C VAL A 397 3.01 17.37 -17.10
N ILE A 398 3.85 16.48 -16.56
CA ILE A 398 4.83 15.71 -17.33
C ILE A 398 4.27 14.32 -17.54
N CYS A 399 3.98 13.96 -18.81
CA CYS A 399 3.42 12.67 -19.23
C CYS A 399 4.31 11.97 -20.24
N GLY A 400 4.24 10.63 -20.26
CA GLY A 400 4.90 9.78 -21.22
C GLY A 400 5.77 8.69 -20.60
N GLY A 401 6.21 7.77 -21.43
CA GLY A 401 6.90 6.57 -21.04
C GLY A 401 6.68 5.44 -22.02
N GLN A 402 6.94 4.21 -21.58
CA GLN A 402 6.65 3.03 -22.38
C GLN A 402 5.15 2.75 -22.40
N ASP A 403 4.61 2.57 -23.60
CA ASP A 403 3.20 2.25 -23.82
C ASP A 403 2.85 0.84 -23.29
N LYS A 404 1.69 0.72 -22.67
CA LYS A 404 1.06 -0.55 -22.26
C LYS A 404 -0.04 -1.02 -23.20
N HIS A 405 -0.18 -0.39 -24.37
CA HIS A 405 -1.26 -0.63 -25.32
C HIS A 405 -2.66 -0.43 -24.69
N VAL A 406 -2.79 0.63 -23.91
CA VAL A 406 -4.06 1.07 -23.34
C VAL A 406 -4.50 2.39 -23.96
N PRO A 407 -5.82 2.65 -24.13
CA PRO A 407 -6.31 3.88 -24.76
C PRO A 407 -5.96 5.11 -23.90
N PHE A 408 -5.51 6.18 -24.59
CA PHE A 408 -5.19 7.47 -23.95
C PHE A 408 -6.34 8.49 -24.00
N ASP A 409 -7.48 8.17 -24.62
CA ASP A 409 -8.63 9.07 -24.71
C ASP A 409 -9.10 9.61 -23.34
N PRO A 410 -9.24 8.78 -22.28
CA PRO A 410 -9.61 9.28 -20.96
C PRO A 410 -8.57 10.23 -20.35
N LEU A 411 -7.28 10.01 -20.65
CA LEU A 411 -6.21 10.89 -20.23
C LEU A 411 -6.27 12.22 -20.97
N ALA A 412 -6.49 12.18 -22.30
CA ALA A 412 -6.60 13.37 -23.15
C ALA A 412 -7.73 14.29 -22.65
N THR A 413 -8.92 13.74 -22.40
CA THR A 413 -10.04 14.49 -21.82
C THR A 413 -9.66 15.12 -20.48
N ALA A 414 -9.05 14.35 -19.59
CA ALA A 414 -8.65 14.83 -18.25
C ALA A 414 -7.57 15.94 -18.35
N LEU A 415 -6.61 15.82 -19.26
CA LEU A 415 -5.60 16.87 -19.48
C LEU A 415 -6.22 18.15 -20.02
N CYS A 416 -7.16 18.07 -20.96
CA CYS A 416 -7.88 19.25 -21.48
C CYS A 416 -8.65 19.98 -20.37
N GLU A 417 -9.22 19.24 -19.42
CA GLU A 417 -10.01 19.82 -18.33
C GLU A 417 -9.18 20.33 -17.15
N MET A 418 -8.03 19.67 -16.84
CA MET A 418 -7.37 19.76 -15.53
C MET A 418 -5.86 20.02 -15.61
N ALA A 419 -5.31 20.36 -16.78
CA ALA A 419 -3.92 20.76 -16.92
C ALA A 419 -3.80 22.18 -17.45
N TYR A 420 -2.80 22.91 -16.96
CA TYR A 420 -2.44 24.25 -17.47
C TYR A 420 -1.48 24.17 -18.65
N LYS A 421 -0.51 23.26 -18.60
CA LYS A 421 0.45 22.93 -19.67
C LYS A 421 0.78 21.45 -19.61
N VAL A 422 1.18 20.87 -20.75
CA VAL A 422 1.61 19.48 -20.82
C VAL A 422 3.00 19.38 -21.46
N VAL A 423 3.89 18.61 -20.83
CA VAL A 423 5.18 18.23 -21.37
C VAL A 423 5.15 16.73 -21.65
N LEU A 424 5.27 16.34 -22.91
CA LEU A 424 5.24 14.94 -23.35
C LEU A 424 6.64 14.42 -23.61
N THR A 425 6.95 13.22 -23.09
CA THR A 425 8.26 12.60 -23.19
C THR A 425 8.17 11.08 -23.38
N GLY A 426 9.30 10.40 -23.54
CA GLY A 426 9.37 8.94 -23.68
C GLY A 426 8.77 8.40 -24.97
N GLU A 427 8.57 7.09 -25.01
CA GLU A 427 8.12 6.35 -26.20
C GLU A 427 6.68 6.73 -26.60
N ALA A 428 5.74 6.77 -25.65
CA ALA A 428 4.32 7.00 -25.90
C ALA A 428 3.94 8.49 -26.17
N ARG A 429 4.88 9.42 -26.22
CA ARG A 429 4.62 10.86 -26.41
C ARG A 429 3.77 11.18 -27.65
N GLY A 430 3.99 10.42 -28.75
CA GLY A 430 3.25 10.59 -30.01
C GLY A 430 1.78 10.17 -29.85
N GLN A 431 1.54 9.00 -29.29
CA GLN A 431 0.18 8.48 -29.08
C GLN A 431 -0.63 9.36 -28.11
N ILE A 432 0.00 9.91 -27.07
CA ILE A 432 -0.66 10.85 -26.16
C ILE A 432 -1.00 12.15 -26.90
N LEU A 433 -0.10 12.64 -27.74
CA LEU A 433 -0.36 13.84 -28.55
C LEU A 433 -1.50 13.62 -29.56
N GLU A 434 -1.52 12.48 -30.25
CA GLU A 434 -2.59 12.09 -31.16
C GLU A 434 -3.94 12.02 -30.44
N ALA A 435 -3.99 11.41 -29.26
CA ALA A 435 -5.20 11.35 -28.43
C ALA A 435 -5.68 12.75 -28.01
N LEU A 436 -4.75 13.65 -27.63
CA LEU A 436 -5.07 15.05 -27.33
C LEU A 436 -5.64 15.77 -28.54
N GLN A 437 -5.00 15.65 -29.71
CA GLN A 437 -5.46 16.28 -30.95
C GLN A 437 -6.81 15.74 -31.43
N ALA A 438 -7.14 14.50 -31.10
CA ALA A 438 -8.44 13.89 -31.39
C ALA A 438 -9.54 14.27 -30.38
N CYS A 439 -9.16 14.81 -29.22
CA CYS A 439 -10.11 15.21 -28.19
C CYS A 439 -10.91 16.46 -28.62
N PRO A 440 -12.27 16.43 -28.60
CA PRO A 440 -13.08 17.57 -29.01
C PRO A 440 -12.84 18.86 -28.21
N ASP A 441 -12.40 18.72 -26.96
CA ASP A 441 -12.18 19.85 -26.06
C ASP A 441 -10.75 20.40 -26.13
N TYR A 442 -9.89 19.83 -26.99
CA TYR A 442 -8.51 20.28 -27.13
C TYR A 442 -8.39 21.59 -27.88
N ASP A 443 -7.81 22.56 -27.19
CA ASP A 443 -7.50 23.88 -27.77
C ASP A 443 -6.02 24.19 -27.51
N PRO A 444 -5.13 24.19 -28.49
CA PRO A 444 -3.69 24.39 -28.28
C PRO A 444 -3.33 25.77 -27.74
N GLU A 445 -4.24 26.78 -27.85
CA GLU A 445 -4.02 28.09 -27.22
C GLU A 445 -4.30 28.06 -25.71
N LYS A 446 -5.23 27.20 -25.27
CA LYS A 446 -5.57 27.03 -23.84
C LYS A 446 -4.73 26.00 -23.15
N LEU A 447 -4.38 24.91 -23.86
CA LEU A 447 -3.53 23.84 -23.34
C LEU A 447 -2.26 23.71 -24.22
N PRO A 448 -1.22 24.50 -23.97
CA PRO A 448 0.06 24.36 -24.67
C PRO A 448 0.71 23.02 -24.39
N VAL A 449 1.12 22.32 -25.45
CA VAL A 449 1.81 21.02 -25.37
C VAL A 449 3.23 21.18 -25.90
N THR A 450 4.21 20.75 -25.09
CA THR A 450 5.62 20.71 -25.50
C THR A 450 6.07 19.25 -25.57
N VAL A 451 6.71 18.85 -26.67
CA VAL A 451 7.16 17.48 -26.90
C VAL A 451 8.68 17.42 -26.84
N ILE A 452 9.22 16.68 -25.86
CA ILE A 452 10.65 16.54 -25.62
C ILE A 452 10.98 15.06 -25.40
N PRO A 453 11.72 14.41 -26.31
CA PRO A 453 12.00 12.97 -26.22
C PRO A 453 12.81 12.57 -24.98
N ASP A 454 13.79 13.39 -24.59
CA ASP A 454 14.64 13.12 -23.43
C ASP A 454 13.93 13.45 -22.11
N TYR A 455 13.88 12.51 -21.20
CA TYR A 455 13.20 12.67 -19.91
C TYR A 455 13.79 13.75 -19.01
N ARG A 456 15.12 13.84 -18.98
CA ARG A 456 15.80 14.77 -18.06
C ARG A 456 15.61 16.20 -18.55
N GLU A 457 15.64 16.38 -19.87
CA GLU A 457 15.36 17.66 -20.51
C GLU A 457 13.88 18.05 -20.33
N ALA A 458 12.94 17.11 -20.56
CA ALA A 458 11.51 17.33 -20.37
C ALA A 458 11.19 17.77 -18.92
N MET A 459 11.79 17.10 -17.93
CA MET A 459 11.62 17.46 -16.52
C MET A 459 12.17 18.84 -16.19
N ARG A 460 13.36 19.22 -16.73
CA ARG A 460 13.92 20.55 -16.55
C ARG A 460 13.06 21.64 -17.20
N VAL A 461 12.67 21.43 -18.46
CA VAL A 461 11.82 22.37 -19.19
C VAL A 461 10.47 22.59 -18.48
N ALA A 462 9.88 21.53 -17.92
CA ALA A 462 8.65 21.68 -17.14
C ALA A 462 8.86 22.52 -15.87
N CYS A 463 10.02 22.37 -15.20
CA CYS A 463 10.38 23.21 -14.06
C CYS A 463 10.65 24.68 -14.48
N ASP A 464 11.37 24.88 -15.59
CA ASP A 464 11.72 26.22 -16.09
C ASP A 464 10.49 26.99 -16.61
N MET A 465 9.43 26.30 -17.04
CA MET A 465 8.16 26.91 -17.46
C MET A 465 7.31 27.41 -16.31
N ALA A 466 7.59 26.97 -15.08
CA ALA A 466 6.78 27.26 -13.91
C ALA A 466 7.06 28.67 -13.36
N GLN A 467 6.02 29.31 -12.84
CA GLN A 467 6.05 30.62 -12.23
C GLN A 467 5.46 30.56 -10.81
N GLU A 468 5.67 31.60 -10.03
CA GLU A 468 5.05 31.73 -8.71
C GLU A 468 3.54 31.43 -8.77
N GLY A 469 3.08 30.56 -7.88
CA GLY A 469 1.70 30.06 -7.83
C GLY A 469 1.46 28.80 -8.67
N ASP A 470 2.43 28.31 -9.45
CA ASP A 470 2.29 27.09 -10.24
C ASP A 470 2.53 25.81 -9.43
N THR A 471 2.04 24.73 -10.01
CA THR A 471 2.31 23.36 -9.57
C THR A 471 2.89 22.57 -10.74
N VAL A 472 4.03 21.92 -10.54
CA VAL A 472 4.62 20.97 -11.51
C VAL A 472 4.37 19.55 -11.02
N LEU A 473 3.75 18.73 -11.86
CA LEU A 473 3.36 17.35 -11.54
C LEU A 473 4.02 16.37 -12.52
N LEU A 474 4.89 15.51 -12.01
CA LEU A 474 5.29 14.30 -12.72
C LEU A 474 4.22 13.23 -12.52
N SER A 475 3.42 12.94 -13.54
CA SER A 475 2.42 11.86 -13.54
C SER A 475 2.38 11.23 -14.94
N PRO A 476 3.25 10.23 -15.18
CA PRO A 476 3.63 9.80 -16.54
C PRO A 476 2.55 9.11 -17.36
N ALA A 477 1.53 8.51 -16.75
CA ALA A 477 0.51 7.67 -17.38
C ALA A 477 1.05 6.37 -18.05
N CYS A 478 2.36 6.16 -18.02
CA CYS A 478 3.09 5.10 -18.70
C CYS A 478 4.14 4.45 -17.81
N THR A 479 4.60 3.25 -18.13
CA THR A 479 5.75 2.63 -17.46
C THR A 479 7.04 3.38 -17.78
N SER A 480 8.11 3.04 -17.08
CA SER A 480 9.40 3.74 -17.16
C SER A 480 10.48 2.94 -17.90
N PHE A 481 10.15 1.72 -18.38
CA PHE A 481 11.15 0.76 -18.86
C PHE A 481 11.79 1.12 -20.20
N ASP A 482 11.30 2.15 -20.87
CA ASP A 482 11.91 2.74 -22.07
C ASP A 482 13.20 3.55 -21.77
N ALA A 483 13.38 4.01 -20.51
CA ALA A 483 14.55 4.82 -20.13
C ALA A 483 15.10 4.57 -18.71
N PHE A 484 14.38 3.87 -17.86
CA PHE A 484 14.73 3.61 -16.46
C PHE A 484 14.47 2.15 -16.07
N LYS A 485 15.18 1.63 -15.06
CA LYS A 485 14.94 0.28 -14.55
C LYS A 485 13.51 0.09 -13.97
N ASN A 486 12.99 1.16 -13.37
CA ASN A 486 11.71 1.15 -12.68
C ASN A 486 11.22 2.59 -12.48
N PHE A 487 10.02 2.73 -11.92
CA PHE A 487 9.43 4.03 -11.64
C PHE A 487 10.15 4.78 -10.51
N GLU A 488 10.80 4.06 -9.59
CA GLU A 488 11.57 4.66 -8.50
C GLU A 488 12.75 5.45 -9.05
N GLU A 489 13.52 4.86 -9.96
CA GLU A 489 14.65 5.54 -10.60
C GLU A 489 14.18 6.79 -11.37
N ARG A 490 13.07 6.70 -12.13
CA ARG A 490 12.47 7.86 -12.80
C ARG A 490 12.10 8.97 -11.80
N GLY A 491 11.49 8.60 -10.69
CA GLY A 491 11.09 9.52 -9.64
C GLY A 491 12.27 10.17 -8.91
N GLU A 492 13.34 9.41 -8.67
CA GLU A 492 14.57 9.95 -8.06
C GLU A 492 15.31 10.92 -8.99
N VAL A 493 15.30 10.68 -10.29
CA VAL A 493 15.84 11.64 -11.28
C VAL A 493 15.07 12.95 -11.23
N PHE A 494 13.73 12.91 -11.15
CA PHE A 494 12.92 14.13 -11.02
C PHE A 494 13.18 14.82 -9.68
N ARG A 495 13.23 14.07 -8.57
CA ARG A 495 13.58 14.61 -7.25
C ARG A 495 14.89 15.36 -7.28
N LYS A 496 15.93 14.76 -7.87
CA LYS A 496 17.25 15.39 -7.97
C LYS A 496 17.19 16.71 -8.75
N ILE A 497 16.50 16.73 -9.90
CA ILE A 497 16.33 17.96 -10.69
C ILE A 497 15.65 19.06 -9.85
N VAL A 498 14.56 18.71 -9.14
CA VAL A 498 13.83 19.67 -8.30
C VAL A 498 14.63 20.15 -7.10
N MET A 499 15.47 19.30 -6.52
CA MET A 499 16.32 19.69 -5.39
C MET A 499 17.50 20.58 -5.78
N ASP A 500 17.93 20.50 -7.04
CA ASP A 500 19.01 21.30 -7.62
C ASP A 500 18.53 22.69 -8.11
N LEU A 501 17.18 22.98 -8.12
CA LEU A 501 16.61 24.31 -8.38
C LEU A 501 16.88 25.25 -7.22
#